data_91e8c30bf0629d8da8888830ca36a892
#
_entry.id   91e8c30bf0629d8da8888830ca36a892
#
_cell.length_a   1.000
_cell.length_b   1.000
_cell.length_c   1.000
_cell.angle_alpha   90.00
_cell.angle_beta   90.00
_cell.angle_gamma   90.00
#
_symmetry.space_group_name_H-M   'P 1'
#
loop_
_entity.id
_entity.type
_entity.pdbx_description
1 polymer ?
#
loop_
_entity_poly.entity_id
_entity_poly.type
_entity_poly.pdbx_seq_one_letter_code
_entity_poly.pdbx_strand_id
1 'polypeptide(L)'
;SCLVGSEMCIRDRLIRRSNMPNIREEYDVVVVGAGHAGCEAALAASRMGLETIIFTVSVESIAMMPCNPNIGGSSKGHLVREIDALGGEMGKNIDATFIQSKMLNASKGPAVHSLRAQADKSDYSRRMRNVLENTEHLHIRQAEVSEIIVNDGKIGGVKTVSGAEYIAKAVVLCTGVYLKARCLSLIHISEPTRQE
;
A
#
# COMPACT_ATOMS: atom_id res chain seq x y z
N SER A 1 2.68 -4.02 -50.69
CA SER A 1 3.92 -4.34 -50.00
C SER A 1 4.00 -3.58 -48.66
N CYS A 2 3.36 -4.01 -47.63
CA CYS A 2 3.58 -3.51 -46.25
C CYS A 2 2.98 -4.51 -45.24
N LEU A 3 3.48 -5.75 -45.23
CA LEU A 3 3.05 -6.78 -44.27
C LEU A 3 4.24 -7.60 -43.71
N VAL A 4 5.42 -6.97 -43.59
CA VAL A 4 6.62 -7.66 -43.06
C VAL A 4 7.06 -7.11 -41.67
N GLY A 5 6.33 -6.15 -41.10
CA GLY A 5 6.75 -5.47 -39.87
C GLY A 5 6.28 -6.07 -38.53
N SER A 6 5.22 -6.90 -38.50
CA SER A 6 4.58 -7.30 -37.23
C SER A 6 5.15 -8.58 -36.61
N GLU A 7 5.59 -9.54 -37.38
CA GLU A 7 6.11 -10.80 -36.83
C GLU A 7 7.54 -10.69 -36.30
N MET A 8 8.37 -9.85 -36.92
CA MET A 8 9.73 -9.61 -36.44
C MET A 8 9.78 -8.91 -35.08
N CYS A 9 8.80 -8.02 -34.78
CA CYS A 9 8.69 -7.36 -33.48
C CYS A 9 8.32 -8.30 -32.33
N ILE A 10 7.55 -9.37 -32.59
CA ILE A 10 7.14 -10.33 -31.55
C ILE A 10 8.29 -11.28 -31.21
N ARG A 11 9.06 -11.74 -32.19
CA ARG A 11 10.23 -12.60 -31.98
C ARG A 11 11.34 -11.87 -31.23
N ASP A 12 11.63 -10.62 -31.57
CA ASP A 12 12.63 -9.81 -30.87
C ASP A 12 12.24 -9.50 -29.42
N ARG A 13 10.93 -9.34 -29.12
CA ARG A 13 10.47 -9.19 -27.73
C ARG A 13 10.65 -10.45 -26.89
N LEU A 14 10.49 -11.63 -27.47
CA LEU A 14 10.69 -12.90 -26.78
C LEU A 14 12.17 -13.19 -26.52
N ILE A 15 13.04 -12.84 -27.47
CA ILE A 15 14.50 -13.00 -27.34
C ILE A 15 15.07 -12.00 -26.32
N ARG A 16 14.56 -10.76 -26.27
CA ARG A 16 14.98 -9.77 -25.26
C ARG A 16 14.56 -10.11 -23.84
N ARG A 17 13.45 -10.85 -23.64
CA ARG A 17 13.04 -11.30 -22.30
C ARG A 17 13.99 -12.32 -21.68
N SER A 18 14.68 -13.12 -22.47
CA SER A 18 15.62 -14.14 -21.98
C SER A 18 17.00 -13.59 -21.60
N ASN A 19 17.33 -12.33 -21.97
CA ASN A 19 18.63 -11.70 -21.73
C ASN A 19 18.57 -10.39 -20.92
N MET A 20 17.43 -10.04 -20.31
CA MET A 20 17.43 -8.94 -19.34
C MET A 20 18.18 -9.40 -18.09
N PRO A 21 19.18 -8.65 -17.63
CA PRO A 21 19.81 -8.95 -16.35
C PRO A 21 18.69 -8.90 -15.29
N ASN A 22 18.63 -9.95 -14.46
CA ASN A 22 17.72 -9.94 -13.32
C ASN A 22 18.05 -8.71 -12.48
N ILE A 23 17.08 -7.79 -12.38
CA ILE A 23 17.21 -6.65 -11.49
C ILE A 23 17.29 -7.22 -10.08
N ARG A 24 18.39 -6.96 -9.41
CA ARG A 24 18.62 -7.37 -8.02
C ARG A 24 19.01 -6.14 -7.23
N GLU A 25 18.14 -5.73 -6.34
CA GLU A 25 18.33 -4.57 -5.48
C GLU A 25 18.26 -5.04 -4.01
N GLU A 26 18.98 -4.37 -3.12
CA GLU A 26 19.08 -4.73 -1.71
C GLU A 26 18.48 -3.64 -0.84
N TYR A 27 17.66 -4.03 0.13
CA TYR A 27 16.97 -3.17 1.09
C TYR A 27 17.01 -3.77 2.49
N ASP A 28 16.80 -2.96 3.51
CA ASP A 28 16.62 -3.47 4.88
C ASP A 28 15.20 -4.01 5.06
N VAL A 29 14.21 -3.26 4.57
CA VAL A 29 12.79 -3.61 4.72
C VAL A 29 12.06 -3.52 3.40
N VAL A 30 11.30 -4.55 3.08
CA VAL A 30 10.33 -4.55 1.98
C VAL A 30 8.92 -4.51 2.55
N VAL A 31 8.10 -3.58 2.08
CA VAL A 31 6.68 -3.48 2.42
C VAL A 31 5.83 -3.82 1.21
N VAL A 32 4.95 -4.80 1.33
CA VAL A 32 4.09 -5.25 0.24
C VAL A 32 2.67 -4.74 0.45
N GLY A 33 2.27 -3.78 -0.39
CA GLY A 33 0.99 -3.11 -0.35
C GLY A 33 1.06 -1.71 0.26
N ALA A 34 0.61 -0.71 -0.50
CA ALA A 34 0.60 0.71 -0.12
C ALA A 34 -0.78 1.21 0.33
N GLY A 35 -1.53 0.38 1.04
CA GLY A 35 -2.69 0.81 1.82
C GLY A 35 -2.26 1.57 3.08
N HIS A 36 -3.21 1.97 3.93
CA HIS A 36 -2.89 2.73 5.15
C HIS A 36 -1.84 2.04 6.03
N ALA A 37 -1.99 0.75 6.27
CA ALA A 37 -1.04 -0.02 7.07
C ALA A 37 0.36 -0.05 6.44
N GLY A 38 0.44 -0.23 5.11
CA GLY A 38 1.72 -0.25 4.41
C GLY A 38 2.41 1.11 4.40
N CYS A 39 1.66 2.20 4.21
CA CYS A 39 2.20 3.55 4.31
C CYS A 39 2.80 3.82 5.70
N GLU A 40 2.09 3.49 6.77
CA GLU A 40 2.58 3.67 8.14
C GLU A 40 3.80 2.80 8.43
N ALA A 41 3.80 1.53 8.00
CA ALA A 41 4.94 0.62 8.16
C ALA A 41 6.18 1.12 7.42
N ALA A 42 6.01 1.58 6.17
CA ALA A 42 7.12 2.10 5.36
C ALA A 42 7.69 3.39 5.93
N LEU A 43 6.83 4.32 6.36
CA LEU A 43 7.25 5.57 7.00
C LEU A 43 7.95 5.31 8.34
N ALA A 44 7.47 4.36 9.13
CA ALA A 44 8.12 4.00 10.39
C ALA A 44 9.52 3.43 10.15
N ALA A 45 9.68 2.50 9.21
CA ALA A 45 10.97 1.90 8.90
C ALA A 45 11.97 2.93 8.35
N SER A 46 11.55 3.77 7.40
CA SER A 46 12.42 4.79 6.80
C SER A 46 12.84 5.86 7.81
N ARG A 47 11.94 6.29 8.70
CA ARG A 47 12.24 7.24 9.78
C ARG A 47 13.21 6.69 10.83
N MET A 48 13.34 5.37 10.89
CA MET A 48 14.39 4.69 11.69
C MET A 48 15.74 4.63 10.95
N GLY A 49 15.84 5.19 9.75
CA GLY A 49 17.06 5.17 8.92
C GLY A 49 17.29 3.86 8.17
N LEU A 50 16.26 3.04 7.98
CA LEU A 50 16.35 1.78 7.24
C LEU A 50 16.01 2.01 5.76
N GLU A 51 16.85 1.49 4.86
CA GLU A 51 16.57 1.49 3.43
C GLU A 51 15.31 0.64 3.16
N THR A 52 14.25 1.30 2.81
CA THR A 52 12.91 0.71 2.72
C THR A 52 12.34 0.85 1.32
N ILE A 53 11.73 -0.21 0.81
CA ILE A 53 10.97 -0.18 -0.43
C ILE A 53 9.53 -0.60 -0.18
N ILE A 54 8.57 0.16 -0.74
CA ILE A 54 7.16 -0.17 -0.69
C ILE A 54 6.63 -0.51 -2.09
N PHE A 55 5.96 -1.65 -2.20
CA PHE A 55 5.35 -2.12 -3.44
C PHE A 55 3.86 -1.81 -3.47
N THR A 56 3.41 -1.34 -4.62
CA THR A 56 1.98 -1.16 -4.91
C THR A 56 1.67 -1.60 -6.34
N VAL A 57 0.46 -2.09 -6.55
CA VAL A 57 -0.03 -2.42 -7.90
C VAL A 57 -0.27 -1.14 -8.72
N SER A 58 -0.68 -0.06 -8.04
CA SER A 58 -0.87 1.25 -8.66
C SER A 58 -0.50 2.36 -7.69
N VAL A 59 0.32 3.30 -8.14
CA VAL A 59 0.70 4.50 -7.35
C VAL A 59 -0.50 5.39 -7.05
N GLU A 60 -1.49 5.39 -7.94
CA GLU A 60 -2.73 6.15 -7.75
C GLU A 60 -3.62 5.58 -6.63
N SER A 61 -3.39 4.34 -6.23
CA SER A 61 -4.14 3.68 -5.15
C SER A 61 -3.48 3.77 -3.77
N ILE A 62 -2.38 4.51 -3.65
CA ILE A 62 -1.70 4.73 -2.36
C ILE A 62 -2.67 5.40 -1.37
N ALA A 63 -2.80 4.79 -0.18
CA ALA A 63 -3.69 5.24 0.89
C ALA A 63 -5.13 5.51 0.43
N MET A 64 -5.59 4.78 -0.58
CA MET A 64 -6.93 4.92 -1.13
C MET A 64 -8.00 4.56 -0.11
N MET A 65 -9.09 5.33 -0.09
CA MET A 65 -10.28 5.09 0.71
C MET A 65 -11.43 4.55 -0.17
N PRO A 66 -11.51 3.24 -0.44
CA PRO A 66 -12.47 2.71 -1.42
C PRO A 66 -13.92 2.81 -0.97
N CYS A 67 -14.18 2.76 0.33
CA CYS A 67 -15.53 2.83 0.89
C CYS A 67 -15.86 4.26 1.33
N ASN A 68 -15.99 4.50 2.62
CA ASN A 68 -16.29 5.82 3.18
C ASN A 68 -15.00 6.58 3.48
N PRO A 69 -14.87 7.83 3.05
CA PRO A 69 -13.67 8.63 3.28
C PRO A 69 -13.61 9.18 4.71
N ASN A 70 -13.64 8.30 5.69
CA ASN A 70 -13.67 8.69 7.09
C ASN A 70 -12.50 8.09 7.86
N ILE A 71 -11.83 8.91 8.64
CA ILE A 71 -10.84 8.49 9.63
C ILE A 71 -11.43 8.66 11.04
N GLY A 72 -11.18 7.70 11.91
CA GLY A 72 -11.73 7.70 13.27
C GLY A 72 -13.13 7.09 13.37
N GLY A 73 -13.89 7.54 14.36
CA GLY A 73 -15.18 6.97 14.72
C GLY A 73 -15.11 6.02 15.90
N SER A 74 -16.24 5.40 16.26
CA SER A 74 -16.33 4.48 17.40
C SER A 74 -15.33 3.34 17.28
N SER A 75 -14.53 3.13 18.31
CA SER A 75 -13.44 2.14 18.42
C SER A 75 -12.25 2.35 17.47
N LYS A 76 -12.40 3.12 16.40
CA LYS A 76 -11.31 3.38 15.42
C LYS A 76 -10.52 4.64 15.78
N GLY A 77 -11.15 5.66 16.32
CA GLY A 77 -10.49 6.91 16.71
C GLY A 77 -9.39 6.73 17.75
N HIS A 78 -9.53 5.76 18.63
CA HIS A 78 -8.50 5.42 19.63
C HIS A 78 -7.23 4.88 18.96
N LEU A 79 -7.37 3.96 18.00
CA LEU A 79 -6.26 3.41 17.24
C LEU A 79 -5.51 4.49 16.43
N VAL A 80 -6.24 5.42 15.82
CA VAL A 80 -5.61 6.55 15.10
C VAL A 80 -4.78 7.41 16.04
N ARG A 81 -5.28 7.68 17.26
CA ARG A 81 -4.53 8.44 18.27
C ARG A 81 -3.29 7.70 18.77
N GLU A 82 -3.36 6.39 18.92
CA GLU A 82 -2.22 5.56 19.28
C GLU A 82 -1.13 5.60 18.20
N ILE A 83 -1.53 5.48 16.92
CA ILE A 83 -0.61 5.61 15.78
C ILE A 83 0.01 7.02 15.75
N ASP A 84 -0.79 8.07 15.94
CA ASP A 84 -0.33 9.45 15.98
C ASP A 84 0.67 9.70 17.12
N ALA A 85 0.39 9.16 18.31
CA ALA A 85 1.29 9.26 19.47
C ALA A 85 2.65 8.57 19.23
N LEU A 86 2.70 7.57 18.35
CA LEU A 86 3.94 6.92 17.92
C LEU A 86 4.63 7.65 16.75
N GLY A 87 4.10 8.79 16.31
CA GLY A 87 4.64 9.58 15.21
C GLY A 87 4.13 9.19 13.82
N GLY A 88 3.02 8.46 13.74
CA GLY A 88 2.38 8.07 12.49
C GLY A 88 1.91 9.26 11.64
N GLU A 89 1.57 9.00 10.40
CA GLU A 89 1.20 10.03 9.42
C GLU A 89 -0.31 10.16 9.21
N MET A 90 -1.09 9.14 9.55
CA MET A 90 -2.53 9.10 9.31
C MET A 90 -3.27 10.27 9.97
N GLY A 91 -2.93 10.60 11.22
CA GLY A 91 -3.51 11.72 11.96
C GLY A 91 -3.18 13.06 11.30
N LYS A 92 -1.92 13.29 10.96
CA LYS A 92 -1.47 14.51 10.26
C LYS A 92 -2.07 14.64 8.88
N ASN A 93 -2.24 13.52 8.19
CA ASN A 93 -2.80 13.50 6.84
C ASN A 93 -4.29 13.86 6.85
N ILE A 94 -5.06 13.32 7.80
CA ILE A 94 -6.47 13.67 7.91
C ILE A 94 -6.67 15.11 8.38
N ASP A 95 -5.84 15.63 9.28
CA ASP A 95 -5.92 17.01 9.75
C ASP A 95 -5.70 18.04 8.63
N ALA A 96 -4.92 17.67 7.61
CA ALA A 96 -4.70 18.53 6.44
C ALA A 96 -5.76 18.40 5.35
N THR A 97 -6.56 17.32 5.35
CA THR A 97 -7.45 16.98 4.22
C THR A 97 -8.90 16.74 4.62
N PHE A 98 -9.27 17.02 5.89
CA PHE A 98 -10.65 16.83 6.32
C PHE A 98 -11.59 17.89 5.76
N ILE A 99 -12.78 17.48 5.37
CA ILE A 99 -13.88 18.34 4.95
C ILE A 99 -14.79 18.66 6.14
N GLN A 100 -15.01 17.66 6.98
CA GLN A 100 -15.87 17.76 8.16
C GLN A 100 -15.32 16.91 9.30
N SER A 101 -15.40 17.47 10.49
CA SER A 101 -15.05 16.76 11.74
C SER A 101 -16.26 16.77 12.68
N LYS A 102 -16.60 15.62 13.25
CA LYS A 102 -17.75 15.46 14.16
C LYS A 102 -17.44 14.53 15.32
N MET A 103 -17.81 14.97 16.52
CA MET A 103 -17.80 14.10 17.70
C MET A 103 -19.02 13.18 17.67
N LEU A 104 -18.78 11.87 17.64
CA LEU A 104 -19.82 10.85 17.77
C LEU A 104 -20.09 10.55 19.25
N ASN A 105 -21.31 10.10 19.54
CA ASN A 105 -21.76 9.71 20.87
C ASN A 105 -21.64 10.83 21.92
N ALA A 106 -21.74 12.09 21.54
CA ALA A 106 -21.63 13.22 22.45
C ALA A 106 -22.69 13.25 23.55
N SER A 107 -23.84 12.60 23.33
CA SER A 107 -24.92 12.43 24.33
C SER A 107 -24.68 11.27 25.32
N LYS A 108 -23.60 10.48 25.11
CA LYS A 108 -23.23 9.36 25.96
C LYS A 108 -22.04 9.74 26.83
N GLY A 109 -21.65 8.89 27.75
CA GLY A 109 -20.51 9.17 28.63
C GLY A 109 -19.18 9.40 27.87
N PRO A 110 -18.23 10.13 28.47
CA PRO A 110 -16.95 10.49 27.79
C PRO A 110 -16.13 9.32 27.27
N ALA A 111 -16.26 8.15 27.87
CA ALA A 111 -15.56 6.93 27.45
C ALA A 111 -15.88 6.46 26.03
N VAL A 112 -17.05 6.85 25.50
CA VAL A 112 -17.48 6.47 24.16
C VAL A 112 -17.46 7.63 23.15
N HIS A 113 -17.00 8.80 23.57
CA HIS A 113 -16.79 9.93 22.67
C HIS A 113 -15.75 9.56 21.63
N SER A 114 -16.07 9.72 20.35
CA SER A 114 -15.18 9.34 19.25
C SER A 114 -15.21 10.40 18.17
N LEU A 115 -14.07 10.98 17.90
CA LEU A 115 -13.91 11.91 16.77
C LEU A 115 -13.92 11.11 15.47
N ARG A 116 -14.70 11.62 14.51
CA ARG A 116 -14.72 11.13 13.13
C ARG A 116 -14.51 12.32 12.20
N ALA A 117 -13.50 12.23 11.35
CA ALA A 117 -13.21 13.19 10.31
C ALA A 117 -13.53 12.59 8.95
N GLN A 118 -14.22 13.34 8.11
CA GLN A 118 -14.47 13.01 6.71
C GLN A 118 -13.42 13.69 5.86
N ALA A 119 -12.71 12.93 5.04
CA ALA A 119 -11.65 13.40 4.18
C ALA A 119 -12.13 13.70 2.75
N ASP A 120 -11.44 14.60 2.05
CA ASP A 120 -11.37 14.55 0.60
C ASP A 120 -10.51 13.35 0.20
N LYS A 121 -11.10 12.38 -0.54
CA LYS A 121 -10.42 11.15 -0.93
C LYS A 121 -9.17 11.40 -1.78
N SER A 122 -9.31 12.32 -2.72
CA SER A 122 -8.24 12.60 -3.68
C SER A 122 -7.09 13.34 -3.01
N ASP A 123 -7.41 14.33 -2.20
CA ASP A 123 -6.42 15.08 -1.44
C ASP A 123 -5.69 14.22 -0.42
N TYR A 124 -6.41 13.36 0.28
CA TYR A 124 -5.82 12.45 1.27
C TYR A 124 -4.80 11.50 0.63
N SER A 125 -5.17 10.85 -0.48
CA SER A 125 -4.29 9.94 -1.22
C SER A 125 -3.09 10.69 -1.82
N ARG A 126 -3.32 11.84 -2.46
CA ARG A 126 -2.28 12.69 -3.05
C ARG A 126 -1.28 13.17 -1.99
N ARG A 127 -1.76 13.65 -0.84
CA ARG A 127 -0.90 14.10 0.24
C ARG A 127 -0.07 12.95 0.82
N MET A 128 -0.67 11.79 1.06
CA MET A 128 0.07 10.62 1.56
C MET A 128 1.16 10.19 0.57
N ARG A 129 0.85 10.17 -0.74
CA ARG A 129 1.84 9.88 -1.77
C ARG A 129 3.00 10.87 -1.73
N ASN A 130 2.70 12.17 -1.67
CA ASN A 130 3.74 13.20 -1.56
C ASN A 130 4.63 13.02 -0.32
N VAL A 131 4.06 12.62 0.81
CA VAL A 131 4.83 12.33 2.03
C VAL A 131 5.77 11.16 1.80
N LEU A 132 5.29 10.06 1.21
CA LEU A 132 6.12 8.89 0.90
C LEU A 132 7.24 9.21 -0.08
N GLU A 133 6.94 9.98 -1.15
CA GLU A 133 7.90 10.36 -2.19
C GLU A 133 9.02 11.29 -1.67
N ASN A 134 8.73 12.09 -0.65
CA ASN A 134 9.68 13.03 -0.06
C ASN A 134 10.34 12.52 1.24
N THR A 135 10.09 11.28 1.62
CA THR A 135 10.71 10.67 2.80
C THR A 135 12.05 10.05 2.41
N GLU A 136 13.11 10.42 3.11
CA GLU A 136 14.44 9.84 2.94
C GLU A 136 14.43 8.33 3.24
N HIS A 137 15.29 7.56 2.58
CA HIS A 137 15.40 6.11 2.73
C HIS A 137 14.12 5.33 2.35
N LEU A 138 13.19 5.95 1.60
CA LEU A 138 11.96 5.29 1.15
C LEU A 138 11.83 5.30 -0.37
N HIS A 139 11.70 4.12 -0.95
CA HIS A 139 11.50 3.94 -2.38
C HIS A 139 10.11 3.38 -2.66
N ILE A 140 9.42 3.95 -3.64
CA ILE A 140 8.11 3.46 -4.09
C ILE A 140 8.31 2.71 -5.40
N ARG A 141 7.80 1.49 -5.49
CA ARG A 141 7.84 0.70 -6.71
C ARG A 141 6.45 0.23 -7.11
N GLN A 142 6.04 0.60 -8.31
CA GLN A 142 4.82 0.04 -8.89
C GLN A 142 5.14 -1.31 -9.51
N ALA A 143 4.84 -2.37 -8.76
CA ALA A 143 4.97 -3.76 -9.21
C ALA A 143 4.12 -4.68 -8.34
N GLU A 144 3.71 -5.79 -8.92
CA GLU A 144 3.03 -6.86 -8.21
C GLU A 144 4.06 -7.87 -7.69
N VAL A 145 4.04 -8.11 -6.39
CA VAL A 145 4.87 -9.12 -5.73
C VAL A 145 4.17 -10.47 -5.85
N SER A 146 4.86 -11.44 -6.43
CA SER A 146 4.33 -12.79 -6.66
C SER A 146 4.81 -13.82 -5.64
N GLU A 147 5.98 -13.61 -5.05
CA GLU A 147 6.64 -14.62 -4.23
C GLU A 147 7.48 -13.98 -3.13
N ILE A 148 7.54 -14.64 -1.97
CA ILE A 148 8.49 -14.32 -0.89
C ILE A 148 9.65 -15.30 -1.00
N ILE A 149 10.86 -14.78 -1.09
CA ILE A 149 12.07 -15.58 -1.15
C ILE A 149 12.45 -15.99 0.28
N VAL A 150 12.52 -17.30 0.52
CA VAL A 150 12.93 -17.86 1.80
C VAL A 150 14.11 -18.78 1.58
N ASN A 151 15.23 -18.54 2.26
CA ASN A 151 16.45 -19.31 2.19
C ASN A 151 16.74 -19.89 3.58
N ASP A 152 16.80 -21.21 3.71
CA ASP A 152 17.08 -21.92 4.97
C ASP A 152 16.21 -21.44 6.16
N GLY A 153 14.91 -21.20 5.90
CA GLY A 153 13.96 -20.75 6.91
C GLY A 153 14.09 -19.27 7.30
N LYS A 154 14.92 -18.50 6.60
CA LYS A 154 15.07 -17.04 6.79
C LYS A 154 14.55 -16.28 5.57
N ILE A 155 14.00 -15.10 5.80
CA ILE A 155 13.59 -14.20 4.73
C ILE A 155 14.81 -13.80 3.90
N GLY A 156 14.71 -13.97 2.59
CA GLY A 156 15.70 -13.51 1.62
C GLY A 156 15.24 -12.30 0.82
N GLY A 157 13.94 -12.03 0.80
CA GLY A 157 13.38 -10.91 0.05
C GLY A 157 12.07 -11.25 -0.65
N VAL A 158 11.79 -10.55 -1.75
CA VAL A 158 10.60 -10.77 -2.56
C VAL A 158 10.92 -10.82 -4.04
N LYS A 159 10.07 -11.48 -4.81
CA LYS A 159 10.12 -11.54 -6.26
C LYS A 159 8.84 -10.97 -6.86
N THR A 160 8.98 -10.18 -7.90
CA THR A 160 7.85 -9.60 -8.62
C THR A 160 7.39 -10.50 -9.78
N VAL A 161 6.17 -10.27 -10.26
CA VAL A 161 5.62 -10.96 -11.45
C VAL A 161 6.51 -10.76 -12.69
N SER A 162 7.21 -9.64 -12.79
CA SER A 162 8.17 -9.37 -13.88
C SER A 162 9.49 -10.15 -13.75
N GLY A 163 9.71 -10.85 -12.62
CA GLY A 163 10.91 -11.64 -12.37
C GLY A 163 12.04 -10.89 -11.65
N ALA A 164 11.85 -9.60 -11.31
CA ALA A 164 12.83 -8.85 -10.53
C ALA A 164 12.86 -9.35 -9.07
N GLU A 165 14.06 -9.45 -8.50
CA GLU A 165 14.31 -9.89 -7.14
C GLU A 165 14.79 -8.72 -6.28
N TYR A 166 14.18 -8.55 -5.12
CA TYR A 166 14.51 -7.53 -4.14
C TYR A 166 14.90 -8.23 -2.84
N ILE A 167 16.18 -8.16 -2.52
CA ILE A 167 16.73 -8.77 -1.32
C ILE A 167 16.36 -7.91 -0.11
N ALA A 168 15.95 -8.53 0.97
CA ALA A 168 15.61 -7.79 2.18
C ALA A 168 15.85 -8.62 3.44
N LYS A 169 16.17 -7.92 4.53
CA LYS A 169 16.30 -8.50 5.87
C LYS A 169 14.95 -8.78 6.51
N ALA A 170 13.94 -7.97 6.17
CA ALA A 170 12.58 -8.13 6.66
C ALA A 170 11.54 -7.82 5.56
N VAL A 171 10.40 -8.50 5.61
CA VAL A 171 9.27 -8.28 4.71
C VAL A 171 8.01 -8.06 5.54
N VAL A 172 7.31 -6.95 5.30
CA VAL A 172 6.05 -6.60 5.94
C VAL A 172 4.92 -6.76 4.94
N LEU A 173 3.99 -7.66 5.21
CA LEU A 173 2.84 -7.93 4.35
C LEU A 173 1.65 -7.05 4.76
N CYS A 174 1.28 -6.12 3.89
CA CYS A 174 0.15 -5.21 4.04
C CYS A 174 -0.83 -5.32 2.87
N THR A 175 -1.06 -6.54 2.40
CA THR A 175 -1.85 -6.86 1.20
C THR A 175 -3.36 -6.63 1.38
N GLY A 176 -3.81 -6.36 2.61
CA GLY A 176 -5.21 -6.15 2.91
C GLY A 176 -6.04 -7.38 2.56
N VAL A 177 -7.01 -7.19 1.68
CA VAL A 177 -8.00 -8.20 1.30
C VAL A 177 -7.72 -8.86 -0.05
N TYR A 178 -6.57 -8.62 -0.67
CA TYR A 178 -6.28 -9.07 -2.05
C TYR A 178 -5.72 -10.51 -2.15
N LEU A 179 -5.33 -11.15 -1.04
CA LEU A 179 -4.83 -12.52 -1.07
C LEU A 179 -5.98 -13.53 -1.10
N LYS A 180 -6.18 -14.19 -2.25
CA LYS A 180 -7.21 -15.24 -2.46
C LYS A 180 -8.59 -14.83 -1.95
N ALA A 181 -8.91 -13.56 -2.07
CA ALA A 181 -10.19 -13.02 -1.64
C ALA A 181 -11.33 -13.57 -2.49
N ARG A 182 -12.46 -13.80 -1.86
CA ARG A 182 -13.69 -14.23 -2.53
C ARG A 182 -14.76 -13.17 -2.35
N CYS A 183 -15.23 -12.61 -3.47
CA CYS A 183 -16.35 -11.69 -3.45
C CYS A 183 -17.65 -12.49 -3.46
N LEU A 184 -18.52 -12.23 -2.51
CA LEU A 184 -19.84 -12.84 -2.43
C LEU A 184 -20.91 -11.77 -2.61
N SER A 185 -21.90 -12.03 -3.46
CA SER A 185 -23.05 -11.17 -3.66
C SER A 185 -24.33 -11.94 -3.37
N LEU A 186 -25.31 -11.29 -2.73
CA LEU A 186 -26.63 -11.88 -2.45
C LEU A 186 -27.43 -12.20 -3.70
N ILE A 187 -27.08 -11.64 -4.84
CA ILE A 187 -27.73 -11.84 -6.15
C ILE A 187 -26.84 -12.57 -7.16
N HIS A 188 -25.86 -13.32 -6.69
CA HIS A 188 -24.89 -14.05 -7.52
C HIS A 188 -24.08 -13.20 -8.51
N ILE A 189 -24.03 -11.89 -8.30
CA ILE A 189 -23.16 -10.98 -9.04
C ILE A 189 -21.93 -10.74 -8.17
N SER A 190 -20.75 -11.02 -8.68
CA SER A 190 -19.52 -10.72 -7.95
C SER A 190 -19.30 -9.21 -7.92
N GLU A 191 -19.34 -8.61 -6.74
CA GLU A 191 -18.98 -7.22 -6.54
C GLU A 191 -17.50 -7.13 -6.14
N PRO A 192 -16.65 -6.47 -6.91
CA PRO A 192 -15.22 -6.41 -6.64
C PRO A 192 -14.86 -5.60 -5.38
N THR A 193 -15.84 -4.90 -4.82
CA THR A 193 -15.60 -3.98 -3.68
C THR A 193 -16.08 -4.52 -2.33
N ARG A 194 -16.79 -5.66 -2.30
CA ARG A 194 -17.31 -6.23 -1.06
C ARG A 194 -16.70 -7.59 -0.81
N GLN A 195 -15.95 -7.70 0.25
CA GLN A 195 -15.29 -8.91 0.72
C GLN A 195 -15.82 -9.26 2.11
N GLU A 196 -16.09 -10.52 2.32
CA GLU A 196 -16.40 -11.09 3.64
C GLU A 196 -15.16 -11.77 4.22
#